data_6e707b7e7edeca0b3e950d356146013d
#
_entry.id   6e707b7e7edeca0b3e950d356146013d
#
_cell.length_a   1.000
_cell.length_b   1.000
_cell.length_c   1.000
_cell.angle_alpha   90.00
_cell.angle_beta   90.00
_cell.angle_gamma   90.00
#
_symmetry.space_group_name_H-M   'P 1'
#
loop_
_entity.id
_entity.type
_entity.pdbx_description
1 polymer ?
#
loop_
_entity_poly.entity_id
_entity_poly.type
_entity_poly.pdbx_seq_one_letter_code
_entity_poly.pdbx_strand_id
1 'polypeptide(L)'
;NRFGAVSPTTATAVEIELTDFLSENDQILDGGPCLVGVESTIINCTQDKPSILRAGAVTKEMIEDTLGITIDLNTSNSKSIQIKAAGLLESHYAPNAKVFLTGSPTLGDGFIALDSFTTPTGAVRVAAPKTNEEYAQVLYQAFRLADIKGLRRIFVIPPTGDGIAVAINDRLTKSAFEK
;
A
#
# COMPACT_ATOMS: atom_id res chain seq x y z
N ASN A 1 6.36 -0.08 10.93
CA ASN A 1 6.07 1.36 10.73
C ASN A 1 5.38 1.95 11.95
N ARG A 2 5.47 3.26 12.13
CA ARG A 2 4.67 3.98 13.10
C ARG A 2 3.20 3.93 12.69
N PHE A 3 2.31 3.99 13.68
CA PHE A 3 0.87 3.89 13.44
C PHE A 3 0.39 4.92 12.40
N GLY A 4 -0.29 4.44 11.36
CA GLY A 4 -0.81 5.25 10.26
C GLY A 4 0.21 5.66 9.20
N ALA A 5 1.51 5.48 9.43
CA ALA A 5 2.57 5.86 8.50
C ALA A 5 2.78 4.83 7.38
N VAL A 6 3.58 5.21 6.38
CA VAL A 6 3.95 4.37 5.24
C VAL A 6 4.79 3.19 5.71
N SER A 7 4.45 1.97 5.31
CA SER A 7 5.23 0.77 5.67
C SER A 7 6.64 0.79 5.07
N PRO A 8 7.69 0.43 5.85
CA PRO A 8 9.04 0.31 5.32
C PRO A 8 9.17 -0.95 4.45
N THR A 9 9.86 -0.81 3.32
CA THR A 9 10.11 -1.90 2.36
C THR A 9 11.61 -2.14 2.13
N THR A 10 12.48 -1.42 2.85
CA THR A 10 13.94 -1.58 2.84
C THR A 10 14.50 -1.41 4.25
N ALA A 11 15.69 -1.92 4.51
CA ALA A 11 16.39 -1.75 5.79
C ALA A 11 16.57 -0.26 6.12
N THR A 12 16.99 0.55 5.16
CA THR A 12 17.13 2.00 5.33
C THR A 12 15.80 2.67 5.71
N ALA A 13 14.68 2.22 5.13
CA ALA A 13 13.36 2.74 5.49
C ALA A 13 12.96 2.35 6.92
N VAL A 14 13.33 1.15 7.38
CA VAL A 14 13.15 0.72 8.77
C VAL A 14 13.98 1.60 9.71
N GLU A 15 15.26 1.81 9.40
CA GLU A 15 16.14 2.65 10.19
C GLU A 15 15.59 4.06 10.36
N ILE A 16 15.25 4.74 9.27
CA ILE A 16 14.68 6.09 9.29
C ILE A 16 13.37 6.14 10.10
N GLU A 17 12.50 5.15 9.94
CA GLU A 17 11.18 5.11 10.57
C GLU A 17 11.25 4.86 12.08
N LEU A 18 12.22 4.03 12.52
CA LEU A 18 12.29 3.52 13.88
C LEU A 18 13.48 4.03 14.68
N THR A 19 14.32 4.93 14.15
CA THR A 19 15.53 5.46 14.82
C THR A 19 15.28 5.83 16.28
N ASP A 20 14.19 6.53 16.57
CA ASP A 20 13.88 6.99 17.93
C ASP A 20 13.43 5.85 18.88
N PHE A 21 13.20 4.65 18.36
CA PHE A 21 12.72 3.48 19.09
C PHE A 21 13.75 2.36 19.18
N LEU A 22 14.86 2.48 18.44
CA LEU A 22 15.93 1.48 18.42
C LEU A 22 16.91 1.76 19.58
N SER A 23 17.36 0.69 20.22
CA SER A 23 18.40 0.67 21.24
C SER A 23 19.70 0.10 20.68
N GLU A 24 20.80 0.16 21.43
CA GLU A 24 22.09 -0.41 21.07
C GLU A 24 22.05 -1.95 20.86
N ASN A 25 21.02 -2.61 21.40
CA ASN A 25 20.85 -4.07 21.27
C ASN A 25 19.97 -4.47 20.07
N ASP A 26 19.33 -3.51 19.40
CA ASP A 26 18.50 -3.77 18.24
C ASP A 26 19.34 -3.81 16.97
N GLN A 27 19.01 -4.74 16.07
CA GLN A 27 19.72 -4.90 14.80
C GLN A 27 18.71 -4.92 13.65
N ILE A 28 19.05 -4.22 12.57
CA ILE A 28 18.31 -4.27 11.31
C ILE A 28 19.09 -5.18 10.35
N LEU A 29 18.50 -6.30 9.98
CA LEU A 29 19.07 -7.21 8.98
C LEU A 29 18.62 -6.74 7.58
N ASP A 30 19.59 -6.40 6.75
CA ASP A 30 19.32 -6.00 5.37
C ASP A 30 19.29 -7.23 4.44
N GLY A 31 18.09 -7.68 4.11
CA GLY A 31 17.82 -8.72 3.11
C GLY A 31 17.51 -8.18 1.72
N GLY A 32 17.76 -6.89 1.48
CA GLY A 32 17.34 -6.18 0.27
C GLY A 32 15.91 -5.66 0.33
N PRO A 33 15.41 -5.03 -0.75
CA PRO A 33 14.06 -4.51 -0.82
C PRO A 33 13.02 -5.64 -0.83
N CYS A 34 11.85 -5.39 -0.23
CA CYS A 34 10.74 -6.34 -0.24
C CYS A 34 10.32 -6.67 -1.67
N LEU A 35 10.20 -7.97 -1.98
CA LEU A 35 9.86 -8.45 -3.33
C LEU A 35 8.43 -8.03 -3.76
N VAL A 36 7.50 -7.93 -2.81
CA VAL A 36 6.10 -7.58 -3.11
C VAL A 36 5.78 -6.13 -2.82
N GLY A 37 6.30 -5.57 -1.74
CA GLY A 37 6.15 -4.16 -1.37
C GLY A 37 4.84 -3.79 -0.67
N VAL A 38 3.83 -4.65 -0.64
CA VAL A 38 2.61 -4.51 0.15
C VAL A 38 2.52 -5.62 1.20
N GLU A 39 1.71 -5.42 2.23
CA GLU A 39 1.55 -6.36 3.34
C GLU A 39 0.87 -7.66 2.89
N SER A 40 1.07 -8.70 3.70
CA SER A 40 0.48 -10.04 3.51
C SER A 40 -1.04 -10.02 3.53
N THR A 41 -1.64 -11.00 2.89
CA THR A 41 -3.07 -11.28 2.95
C THR A 41 -3.45 -11.76 4.35
N ILE A 42 -4.58 -11.30 4.87
CA ILE A 42 -5.16 -11.77 6.14
C ILE A 42 -6.48 -12.44 5.83
N ILE A 43 -6.59 -13.70 6.26
CA ILE A 43 -7.79 -14.51 6.08
C ILE A 43 -8.42 -14.76 7.45
N ASN A 44 -9.73 -14.54 7.55
CA ASN A 44 -10.53 -14.94 8.68
C ASN A 44 -11.02 -16.39 8.47
N CYS A 45 -10.58 -17.28 9.32
CA CYS A 45 -10.97 -18.70 9.33
C CYS A 45 -11.86 -19.05 10.54
N THR A 46 -12.44 -18.05 11.24
CA THR A 46 -13.27 -18.29 12.45
C THR A 46 -14.73 -18.55 12.13
N GLN A 47 -15.12 -18.45 10.87
CA GLN A 47 -16.46 -18.71 10.38
C GLN A 47 -16.48 -19.97 9.50
N ASP A 48 -17.66 -20.52 9.24
CA ASP A 48 -17.82 -21.70 8.37
C ASP A 48 -17.27 -21.46 6.96
N LYS A 49 -17.38 -20.22 6.46
CA LYS A 49 -16.74 -19.80 5.23
C LYS A 49 -15.60 -18.82 5.53
N PRO A 50 -14.37 -19.11 5.08
CA PRO A 50 -13.28 -18.18 5.22
C PRO A 50 -13.52 -16.91 4.40
N SER A 51 -12.99 -15.76 4.88
CA SER A 51 -13.09 -14.48 4.19
C SER A 51 -11.77 -13.71 4.25
N ILE A 52 -11.47 -12.92 3.24
CA ILE A 52 -10.28 -12.09 3.20
C ILE A 52 -10.59 -10.77 3.92
N LEU A 53 -9.85 -10.50 5.00
CA LEU A 53 -9.93 -9.26 5.77
C LEU A 53 -9.01 -8.17 5.20
N ARG A 54 -7.87 -8.58 4.64
CA ARG A 54 -6.91 -7.69 3.99
C ARG A 54 -6.34 -8.37 2.77
N ALA A 55 -6.51 -7.76 1.62
CA ALA A 55 -5.87 -8.21 0.39
C ALA A 55 -4.35 -7.97 0.44
N GLY A 56 -3.57 -8.88 -0.11
CA GLY A 56 -2.11 -8.85 -0.19
C GLY A 56 -1.59 -9.63 -1.38
N ALA A 57 -0.32 -10.05 -1.36
CA ALA A 57 0.34 -10.76 -2.45
C ALA A 57 -0.26 -12.13 -2.76
N VAL A 58 -0.72 -12.84 -1.73
CA VAL A 58 -1.51 -14.06 -1.95
C VAL A 58 -2.92 -13.59 -2.29
N THR A 59 -3.27 -13.70 -3.58
CA THR A 59 -4.52 -13.14 -4.08
C THR A 59 -5.72 -14.04 -3.76
N LYS A 60 -6.92 -13.50 -3.93
CA LYS A 60 -8.17 -14.25 -3.78
C LYS A 60 -8.18 -15.48 -4.67
N GLU A 61 -7.81 -15.30 -5.93
CA GLU A 61 -7.80 -16.35 -6.95
C GLU A 61 -6.84 -17.49 -6.56
N MET A 62 -5.63 -17.17 -6.07
CA MET A 62 -4.67 -18.18 -5.60
C MET A 62 -5.22 -19.00 -4.42
N ILE A 63 -5.97 -18.37 -3.53
CA ILE A 63 -6.58 -19.04 -2.38
C ILE A 63 -7.73 -19.92 -2.83
N GLU A 64 -8.60 -19.41 -3.71
CA GLU A 64 -9.73 -20.16 -4.28
C GLU A 64 -9.26 -21.38 -5.05
N ASP A 65 -8.23 -21.24 -5.88
CA ASP A 65 -7.62 -22.33 -6.62
C ASP A 65 -7.03 -23.40 -5.71
N THR A 66 -6.41 -22.99 -4.60
CA THR A 66 -5.80 -23.94 -3.64
C THR A 66 -6.84 -24.70 -2.83
N LEU A 67 -7.92 -24.03 -2.44
CA LEU A 67 -8.94 -24.59 -1.54
C LEU A 67 -10.12 -25.22 -2.30
N GLY A 68 -10.30 -24.93 -3.58
CA GLY A 68 -11.46 -25.38 -4.36
C GLY A 68 -12.79 -24.77 -3.92
N ILE A 69 -12.76 -23.61 -3.25
CA ILE A 69 -13.95 -22.91 -2.73
C ILE A 69 -13.90 -21.42 -3.13
N THR A 70 -15.06 -20.78 -3.18
CA THR A 70 -15.15 -19.33 -3.36
C THR A 70 -15.00 -18.63 -2.02
N ILE A 71 -14.18 -17.56 -2.00
CA ILE A 71 -13.90 -16.75 -0.81
C ILE A 71 -14.44 -15.33 -1.02
N ASP A 72 -15.11 -14.79 -0.01
CA ASP A 72 -15.58 -13.43 -0.02
C ASP A 72 -14.45 -12.44 0.37
N LEU A 73 -14.37 -11.31 -0.35
CA LEU A 73 -13.59 -10.15 0.06
C LEU A 73 -14.42 -9.37 1.09
N ASN A 74 -14.14 -9.55 2.36
CA ASN A 74 -14.82 -8.84 3.44
C ASN A 74 -13.99 -7.62 3.86
N THR A 75 -13.77 -6.71 2.92
CA THR A 75 -13.04 -5.43 3.16
C THR A 75 -13.93 -4.36 3.80
N SER A 76 -15.22 -4.62 3.95
CA SER A 76 -16.18 -3.68 4.53
C SER A 76 -16.48 -4.04 5.98
N ASN A 77 -16.53 -3.02 6.83
CA ASN A 77 -17.00 -3.03 8.21
C ASN A 77 -18.33 -3.76 8.39
N SER A 78 -18.34 -5.09 8.43
CA SER A 78 -19.49 -5.79 8.98
C SER A 78 -19.49 -5.52 10.49
N LYS A 79 -20.43 -4.69 10.93
CA LYS A 79 -20.62 -4.20 12.31
C LYS A 79 -20.79 -5.30 13.38
N SER A 80 -20.73 -6.57 13.02
CA SER A 80 -21.06 -7.68 13.91
C SER A 80 -19.87 -8.39 14.59
N ILE A 81 -18.63 -8.22 14.11
CA ILE A 81 -17.47 -8.80 14.76
C ILE A 81 -16.32 -7.79 14.68
N GLN A 82 -15.89 -7.26 15.83
CA GLN A 82 -14.69 -6.43 15.93
C GLN A 82 -13.44 -7.30 15.77
N ILE A 83 -13.14 -7.73 14.56
CA ILE A 83 -11.88 -8.39 14.25
C ILE A 83 -10.80 -7.31 14.21
N LYS A 84 -9.94 -7.27 15.22
CA LYS A 84 -8.78 -6.38 15.25
C LYS A 84 -7.65 -7.03 14.44
N ALA A 85 -7.43 -6.55 13.22
CA ALA A 85 -6.26 -6.92 12.42
C ALA A 85 -5.53 -5.67 11.95
N ALA A 86 -4.21 -5.77 11.77
CA ALA A 86 -3.40 -4.66 11.31
C ALA A 86 -3.83 -4.22 9.90
N GLY A 87 -3.93 -2.90 9.68
CA GLY A 87 -4.30 -2.35 8.37
C GLY A 87 -5.79 -2.34 8.05
N LEU A 88 -6.68 -2.56 9.05
CA LEU A 88 -8.13 -2.43 8.88
C LEU A 88 -8.68 -1.02 9.17
N LEU A 89 -7.83 -0.09 9.58
CA LEU A 89 -8.23 1.29 9.80
C LEU A 89 -8.54 1.99 8.47
N GLU A 90 -9.50 2.92 8.51
CA GLU A 90 -9.90 3.73 7.35
C GLU A 90 -8.75 4.62 6.85
N SER A 91 -7.98 5.23 7.76
CA SER A 91 -6.76 5.98 7.45
C SER A 91 -5.53 5.21 7.88
N HIS A 92 -4.72 4.80 6.93
CA HIS A 92 -3.47 4.05 7.14
C HIS A 92 -2.55 4.21 5.92
N TYR A 93 -1.25 3.89 6.07
CA TYR A 93 -0.26 3.91 4.99
C TYR A 93 -0.04 5.30 4.35
N ALA A 94 -0.46 6.37 5.02
CA ALA A 94 -0.42 7.71 4.47
C ALA A 94 0.98 8.35 4.57
N PRO A 95 1.50 8.93 3.47
CA PRO A 95 2.65 9.83 3.51
C PRO A 95 2.29 11.17 4.17
N ASN A 96 3.29 12.06 4.34
CA ASN A 96 3.04 13.44 4.74
C ASN A 96 2.34 14.23 3.62
N ALA A 97 2.69 13.95 2.37
CA ALA A 97 2.02 14.51 1.20
C ALA A 97 0.56 14.00 1.10
N LYS A 98 -0.36 14.89 0.75
CA LYS A 98 -1.77 14.52 0.57
C LYS A 98 -1.94 13.71 -0.74
N VAL A 99 -2.54 12.53 -0.64
CA VAL A 99 -2.76 11.62 -1.78
C VAL A 99 -4.13 11.87 -2.40
N PHE A 100 -4.17 11.98 -3.73
CA PHE A 100 -5.37 12.17 -4.53
C PHE A 100 -5.49 11.04 -5.56
N LEU A 101 -6.64 10.37 -5.57
CA LEU A 101 -6.98 9.31 -6.53
C LEU A 101 -7.82 9.82 -7.70
N THR A 102 -8.22 11.09 -7.66
CA THR A 102 -9.02 11.77 -8.68
C THR A 102 -8.46 13.17 -8.94
N GLY A 103 -8.86 13.78 -10.05
CA GLY A 103 -8.39 15.10 -10.45
C GLY A 103 -7.12 15.06 -11.30
N SER A 104 -6.46 16.19 -11.46
CA SER A 104 -5.25 16.32 -12.26
C SER A 104 -4.18 17.07 -11.49
N PRO A 105 -2.91 16.63 -11.56
CA PRO A 105 -1.81 17.31 -10.93
C PRO A 105 -1.55 18.68 -11.60
N THR A 106 -1.04 19.60 -10.81
CA THR A 106 -0.56 20.91 -11.25
C THR A 106 0.96 21.00 -11.11
N LEU A 107 1.53 22.17 -11.43
CA LEU A 107 2.97 22.39 -11.31
C LEU A 107 3.49 22.04 -9.91
N GLY A 108 4.48 21.16 -9.85
CA GLY A 108 5.13 20.73 -8.61
C GLY A 108 4.42 19.62 -7.85
N ASP A 109 3.26 19.15 -8.29
CA ASP A 109 2.60 18.00 -7.68
C ASP A 109 3.29 16.68 -8.06
N GLY A 110 3.30 15.71 -7.13
CA GLY A 110 3.75 14.35 -7.42
C GLY A 110 2.78 13.60 -8.31
N PHE A 111 3.31 12.70 -9.16
CA PHE A 111 2.50 11.85 -10.02
C PHE A 111 3.00 10.41 -10.00
N ILE A 112 2.11 9.47 -9.68
CA ILE A 112 2.35 8.02 -9.65
C ILE A 112 1.33 7.35 -10.57
N ALA A 113 1.80 6.61 -11.56
CA ALA A 113 0.96 5.85 -12.49
C ALA A 113 1.80 4.79 -13.19
N LEU A 114 1.19 3.83 -13.87
CA LEU A 114 1.89 2.94 -14.79
C LEU A 114 2.66 3.76 -15.85
N ASP A 115 3.74 3.20 -16.38
CA ASP A 115 4.61 3.86 -17.36
C ASP A 115 3.89 4.22 -18.66
N SER A 116 2.81 3.51 -19.00
CA SER A 116 1.92 3.80 -20.13
C SER A 116 1.19 5.14 -20.02
N PHE A 117 1.11 5.76 -18.83
CA PHE A 117 0.51 7.06 -18.64
C PHE A 117 1.55 8.17 -18.76
N THR A 118 1.34 9.11 -19.66
CA THR A 118 2.20 10.29 -19.80
C THR A 118 2.12 11.16 -18.55
N THR A 119 3.28 11.62 -18.07
CA THR A 119 3.32 12.57 -16.96
C THR A 119 2.75 13.93 -17.38
N PRO A 120 1.73 14.44 -16.68
CA PRO A 120 1.18 15.77 -16.97
C PRO A 120 2.24 16.86 -16.86
N THR A 121 2.13 17.87 -17.73
CA THR A 121 3.10 18.99 -17.79
C THR A 121 3.22 19.68 -16.44
N GLY A 122 4.45 19.81 -15.95
CA GLY A 122 4.76 20.43 -14.66
C GLY A 122 4.63 19.52 -13.43
N ALA A 123 4.07 18.33 -13.58
CA ALA A 123 4.06 17.34 -12.50
C ALA A 123 5.42 16.64 -12.35
N VAL A 124 5.74 16.23 -11.13
CA VAL A 124 6.95 15.48 -10.79
C VAL A 124 6.64 13.99 -10.85
N ARG A 125 7.18 13.27 -11.82
CA ARG A 125 7.03 11.82 -11.88
C ARG A 125 7.77 11.18 -10.70
N VAL A 126 7.01 10.57 -9.78
CA VAL A 126 7.57 9.92 -8.59
C VAL A 126 7.83 8.44 -8.85
N ALA A 127 6.90 7.76 -9.52
CA ALA A 127 7.09 6.38 -9.95
C ALA A 127 6.37 6.10 -11.29
N ALA A 128 6.92 5.15 -12.07
CA ALA A 128 6.44 4.71 -13.37
C ALA A 128 6.59 3.18 -13.51
N PRO A 129 5.92 2.37 -12.67
CA PRO A 129 5.97 0.91 -12.78
C PRO A 129 5.37 0.43 -14.10
N LYS A 130 5.85 -0.71 -14.62
CA LYS A 130 5.38 -1.29 -15.88
C LYS A 130 4.22 -2.26 -15.67
N THR A 131 4.17 -2.91 -14.53
CA THR A 131 3.15 -3.90 -14.19
C THR A 131 2.52 -3.60 -12.82
N ASN A 132 1.43 -4.29 -12.49
CA ASN A 132 0.81 -4.16 -11.17
C ASN A 132 1.73 -4.73 -10.06
N GLU A 133 2.56 -5.72 -10.35
CA GLU A 133 3.54 -6.29 -9.42
C GLU A 133 4.63 -5.25 -9.10
N GLU A 134 5.19 -4.61 -10.14
CA GLU A 134 6.12 -3.50 -9.94
C GLU A 134 5.47 -2.32 -9.19
N TYR A 135 4.17 -2.07 -9.46
CA TYR A 135 3.43 -1.02 -8.77
C TYR A 135 3.35 -1.30 -7.27
N ALA A 136 2.99 -2.53 -6.89
CA ALA A 136 2.98 -2.94 -5.49
C ALA A 136 4.35 -2.78 -4.84
N GLN A 137 5.42 -3.18 -5.54
CA GLN A 137 6.79 -3.13 -5.05
C GLN A 137 7.27 -1.71 -4.77
N VAL A 138 6.92 -0.75 -5.63
CA VAL A 138 7.43 0.63 -5.53
C VAL A 138 6.52 1.60 -4.80
N LEU A 139 5.28 1.24 -4.51
CA LEU A 139 4.26 2.16 -3.97
C LEU A 139 4.74 2.93 -2.73
N TYR A 140 5.18 2.22 -1.70
CA TYR A 140 5.62 2.85 -0.45
C TYR A 140 6.95 3.60 -0.60
N GLN A 141 7.84 3.14 -1.47
CA GLN A 141 9.06 3.88 -1.80
C GLN A 141 8.72 5.19 -2.51
N ALA A 142 7.74 5.17 -3.42
CA ALA A 142 7.28 6.37 -4.10
C ALA A 142 6.67 7.38 -3.11
N PHE A 143 5.88 6.95 -2.16
CA PHE A 143 5.36 7.83 -1.10
C PHE A 143 6.48 8.45 -0.26
N ARG A 144 7.47 7.66 0.18
CA ARG A 144 8.64 8.16 0.90
C ARG A 144 9.47 9.14 0.05
N LEU A 145 9.66 8.83 -1.23
CA LEU A 145 10.38 9.73 -2.14
C LEU A 145 9.65 11.07 -2.32
N ALA A 146 8.32 11.06 -2.37
CA ALA A 146 7.53 12.28 -2.44
C ALA A 146 7.72 13.14 -1.17
N ASP A 147 7.71 12.52 0.02
CA ASP A 147 7.97 13.20 1.29
C ASP A 147 9.41 13.77 1.35
N ILE A 148 10.41 13.00 0.92
CA ILE A 148 11.82 13.45 0.84
C ILE A 148 11.98 14.64 -0.10
N LYS A 149 11.25 14.66 -1.21
CA LYS A 149 11.23 15.78 -2.16
C LYS A 149 10.41 16.98 -1.67
N GLY A 150 9.77 16.90 -0.49
CA GLY A 150 8.93 17.96 0.06
C GLY A 150 7.65 18.21 -0.75
N LEU A 151 7.17 17.23 -1.51
CA LEU A 151 5.93 17.37 -2.26
C LEU A 151 4.74 17.46 -1.30
N ARG A 152 3.83 18.38 -1.57
CA ARG A 152 2.64 18.57 -0.72
C ARG A 152 1.46 17.72 -1.16
N ARG A 153 1.41 17.37 -2.45
CA ARG A 153 0.32 16.60 -3.07
C ARG A 153 0.89 15.55 -3.99
N ILE A 154 0.24 14.40 -4.02
CA ILE A 154 0.56 13.29 -4.92
C ILE A 154 -0.73 12.87 -5.61
N PHE A 155 -0.75 12.94 -6.94
CA PHE A 155 -1.82 12.38 -7.74
C PHE A 155 -1.43 10.98 -8.19
N VAL A 156 -2.32 10.05 -7.94
CA VAL A 156 -2.09 8.62 -8.20
C VAL A 156 -3.16 8.12 -9.14
N ILE A 157 -2.77 7.46 -10.23
CA ILE A 157 -3.70 6.70 -11.06
C ILE A 157 -3.70 5.26 -10.53
N PRO A 158 -4.81 4.82 -9.89
CA PRO A 158 -4.91 3.47 -9.38
C PRO A 158 -4.80 2.43 -10.50
N PRO A 159 -4.10 1.29 -10.28
CA PRO A 159 -4.08 0.21 -11.25
C PRO A 159 -5.46 -0.45 -11.37
N THR A 160 -5.74 -1.00 -12.54
CA THR A 160 -6.98 -1.73 -12.83
C THR A 160 -6.74 -3.23 -12.87
N GLY A 161 -7.81 -4.02 -12.71
CA GLY A 161 -7.79 -5.48 -12.75
C GLY A 161 -7.91 -6.13 -11.37
N ASP A 162 -7.78 -7.46 -11.38
CA ASP A 162 -7.87 -8.33 -10.20
C ASP A 162 -6.48 -8.60 -9.61
N GLY A 163 -6.37 -9.61 -8.76
CA GLY A 163 -5.09 -10.03 -8.20
C GLY A 163 -4.46 -8.97 -7.29
N ILE A 164 -3.17 -8.67 -7.52
CA ILE A 164 -2.41 -7.71 -6.70
C ILE A 164 -2.95 -6.26 -6.81
N ALA A 165 -3.65 -5.91 -7.89
CA ALA A 165 -4.26 -4.59 -8.04
C ALA A 165 -5.28 -4.30 -6.93
N VAL A 166 -6.00 -5.32 -6.46
CA VAL A 166 -6.95 -5.19 -5.33
C VAL A 166 -6.23 -4.73 -4.06
N ALA A 167 -5.05 -5.32 -3.76
CA ALA A 167 -4.25 -4.93 -2.61
C ALA A 167 -3.71 -3.50 -2.74
N ILE A 168 -3.21 -3.12 -3.93
CA ILE A 168 -2.73 -1.76 -4.20
C ILE A 168 -3.85 -0.75 -3.99
N ASN A 169 -5.04 -1.00 -4.56
CA ASN A 169 -6.19 -0.11 -4.47
C ASN A 169 -6.70 0.06 -3.03
N ASP A 170 -6.66 -1.01 -2.20
CA ASP A 170 -6.95 -0.91 -0.77
C ASP A 170 -5.97 0.05 -0.06
N ARG A 171 -4.65 -0.06 -0.34
CA ARG A 171 -3.62 0.81 0.25
C ARG A 171 -3.77 2.26 -0.23
N LEU A 172 -4.05 2.47 -1.50
CA LEU A 172 -4.27 3.79 -2.08
C LEU A 172 -5.50 4.47 -1.45
N THR A 173 -6.61 3.76 -1.33
CA THR A 173 -7.82 4.28 -0.70
C THR A 173 -7.56 4.70 0.74
N LYS A 174 -6.87 3.87 1.52
CA LYS A 174 -6.52 4.17 2.92
C LYS A 174 -5.52 5.32 3.06
N SER A 175 -4.58 5.48 2.11
CA SER A 175 -3.62 6.57 2.10
C SER A 175 -4.22 7.92 1.70
N ALA A 176 -5.31 7.90 0.92
CA ALA A 176 -6.02 9.08 0.45
C ALA A 176 -7.13 9.53 1.41
N PHE A 177 -7.43 8.73 2.46
CA PHE A 177 -8.47 9.06 3.43
C PHE A 177 -8.06 10.29 4.25
N GLU A 178 -8.92 11.30 4.29
CA GLU A 178 -8.68 12.51 5.10
C GLU A 178 -8.79 12.18 6.59
N LYS A 179 -7.74 12.57 7.34
CA LYS A 179 -7.71 12.46 8.83
C LYS A 179 -8.61 13.50 9.46
#